data_0476373905888e76ea5cfbb67c090209
#
_entry.id   0476373905888e76ea5cfbb67c090209
#
_cell.length_a   1.000
_cell.length_b   1.000
_cell.length_c   1.000
_cell.angle_alpha   90.00
_cell.angle_beta   90.00
_cell.angle_gamma   90.00
#
_symmetry.space_group_name_H-M   'P 1'
#
loop_
_entity.id
_entity.type
_entity.pdbx_description
1 polymer ?
#
loop_
_entity_poly.entity_id
_entity_poly.type
_entity_poly.pdbx_seq_one_letter_code
_entity_poly.pdbx_strand_id
1 'polypeptide(L)'
;MNKENLVLTVVVIGTLMASIDSTIVLLAFPTITSALHSNIATIIWVILIYIIVVATLSTQLGKIGDVYGRSRMFNLGFALFTIFSFLCGLAPTDISLIIFRAFQAVGGALISSNSGAIIADTFEKNRIGRAYGYTSMSWNIGALLGILLGGIITTFIGYRYIFYINVPIGILATALGLRYIKDNARAKESIDLLGMSLMGLAISILSYAGINYASVGLTQFNILLTALGAAFAIAFVLAERRVKLPAIDFAMFKNKVFRNSLAAALFQSLGFMGVTFLLIMYLQGIRGLTPFLASLLLFPGYIVSSIFAPIMGRFSDKYGARLLATLGIFFLIAGVAFYALYLQVATPLYYVVFGTIVTGFGGAMFWPANNSAVMANVEDRFRGVASGTLRLFGNIGLIGSFIIAFVAASAAIPRAQAFAVFVGTSKVIGGVSKSFVFGMHVAFAVLMAMLLLAGLFSLARGKEQRN
;
A
#
# COMPACT_ATOMS: atom_id res chain seq x y z
N MET A 1 -20.02 13.10 24.30
CA MET A 1 -18.99 12.09 23.95
C MET A 1 -17.81 12.24 24.91
N ASN A 2 -17.30 11.16 25.46
CA ASN A 2 -16.10 11.19 26.31
C ASN A 2 -14.90 11.68 25.46
N LYS A 3 -13.94 12.38 26.06
CA LYS A 3 -12.74 12.93 25.38
C LYS A 3 -11.97 11.85 24.59
N GLU A 4 -11.82 10.64 25.16
CA GLU A 4 -11.21 9.50 24.51
C GLU A 4 -11.90 9.13 23.17
N ASN A 5 -13.23 9.12 23.15
CA ASN A 5 -14.00 8.79 21.95
C ASN A 5 -13.85 9.86 20.86
N LEU A 6 -13.69 11.14 21.24
CA LEU A 6 -13.43 12.23 20.29
C LEU A 6 -12.04 12.09 19.65
N VAL A 7 -11.01 11.80 20.46
CA VAL A 7 -9.65 11.53 19.96
C VAL A 7 -9.65 10.32 19.01
N LEU A 8 -10.33 9.22 19.41
CA LEU A 8 -10.46 8.04 18.57
C LEU A 8 -11.14 8.36 17.23
N THR A 9 -12.20 9.16 17.26
CA THR A 9 -12.90 9.58 16.03
C THR A 9 -11.98 10.32 15.08
N VAL A 10 -11.14 11.24 15.57
CA VAL A 10 -10.20 11.98 14.72
C VAL A 10 -9.14 11.05 14.13
N VAL A 11 -8.60 10.10 14.92
CA VAL A 11 -7.63 9.11 14.44
C VAL A 11 -8.26 8.16 13.40
N VAL A 12 -9.50 7.73 13.62
CA VAL A 12 -10.28 6.90 12.67
C VAL A 12 -10.50 7.64 11.36
N ILE A 13 -10.88 8.94 11.41
CA ILE A 13 -11.02 9.78 10.20
C ILE A 13 -9.69 9.86 9.43
N GLY A 14 -8.57 10.08 10.13
CA GLY A 14 -7.24 10.15 9.50
C GLY A 14 -6.84 8.84 8.82
N THR A 15 -7.09 7.71 9.48
CA THR A 15 -6.82 6.38 8.94
C THR A 15 -7.70 6.08 7.72
N LEU A 16 -8.98 6.43 7.80
CA LEU A 16 -9.95 6.25 6.72
C LEU A 16 -9.56 7.11 5.50
N MET A 17 -9.22 8.38 5.70
CA MET A 17 -8.79 9.30 4.65
C MET A 17 -7.53 8.80 3.94
N ALA A 18 -6.50 8.37 4.69
CA ALA A 18 -5.27 7.82 4.11
C ALA A 18 -5.53 6.53 3.31
N SER A 19 -6.45 5.69 3.77
CA SER A 19 -6.81 4.44 3.10
C SER A 19 -7.64 4.69 1.82
N ILE A 20 -8.60 5.61 1.86
CA ILE A 20 -9.35 6.05 0.67
C ILE A 20 -8.37 6.57 -0.38
N ASP A 21 -7.48 7.49 0.00
CA ASP A 21 -6.55 8.12 -0.92
C ASP A 21 -5.58 7.11 -1.58
N SER A 22 -5.16 6.09 -0.86
CA SER A 22 -4.26 5.05 -1.39
C SER A 22 -4.90 4.16 -2.45
N THR A 23 -6.23 4.00 -2.44
CA THR A 23 -6.95 3.10 -3.34
C THR A 23 -7.75 3.82 -4.43
N ILE A 24 -8.23 5.04 -4.16
CA ILE A 24 -9.07 5.81 -5.07
C ILE A 24 -8.36 6.16 -6.39
N VAL A 25 -7.06 6.43 -6.32
CA VAL A 25 -6.22 6.79 -7.48
C VAL A 25 -6.05 5.62 -8.44
N LEU A 26 -6.07 4.37 -7.95
CA LEU A 26 -5.91 3.18 -8.79
C LEU A 26 -6.98 3.09 -9.88
N LEU A 27 -8.25 3.37 -9.53
CA LEU A 27 -9.37 3.33 -10.49
C LEU A 27 -9.34 4.50 -11.47
N ALA A 28 -8.84 5.65 -11.03
CA ALA A 28 -8.72 6.85 -11.85
C ALA A 28 -7.48 6.82 -12.75
N PHE A 29 -6.55 5.91 -12.56
CA PHE A 29 -5.25 5.88 -13.23
C PHE A 29 -5.34 5.98 -14.75
N PRO A 30 -6.15 5.18 -15.49
CA PRO A 30 -6.29 5.31 -16.95
C PRO A 30 -6.86 6.66 -17.37
N THR A 31 -7.85 7.17 -16.63
CA THR A 31 -8.48 8.47 -16.91
C THR A 31 -7.50 9.62 -16.69
N ILE A 32 -6.68 9.58 -15.62
CA ILE A 32 -5.64 10.58 -15.37
C ILE A 32 -4.61 10.57 -16.49
N THR A 33 -4.15 9.37 -16.90
CA THR A 33 -3.18 9.20 -17.99
C THR A 33 -3.69 9.85 -19.30
N SER A 34 -4.94 9.56 -19.64
CA SER A 34 -5.58 10.12 -20.84
C SER A 34 -5.78 11.65 -20.73
N ALA A 35 -6.29 12.13 -19.60
CA ALA A 35 -6.64 13.53 -19.39
C ALA A 35 -5.41 14.47 -19.33
N LEU A 36 -4.28 13.98 -18.85
CA LEU A 36 -3.01 14.72 -18.80
C LEU A 36 -2.12 14.47 -20.03
N HIS A 37 -2.61 13.72 -21.02
CA HIS A 37 -1.85 13.33 -22.21
C HIS A 37 -0.46 12.77 -21.88
N SER A 38 -0.37 12.02 -20.77
CA SER A 38 0.87 11.50 -20.22
C SER A 38 1.14 10.07 -20.67
N ASN A 39 2.32 9.57 -20.37
CA ASN A 39 2.67 8.17 -20.58
C ASN A 39 2.61 7.40 -19.23
N ILE A 40 2.44 6.07 -19.31
CA ILE A 40 2.28 5.23 -18.13
C ILE A 40 3.52 5.22 -17.25
N ALA A 41 4.70 5.23 -17.86
CA ALA A 41 5.96 5.24 -17.13
C ALA A 41 6.12 6.50 -16.26
N THR A 42 5.52 7.62 -16.68
CA THR A 42 5.48 8.85 -15.89
C THR A 42 4.32 8.84 -14.91
N ILE A 43 3.09 8.52 -15.35
CA ILE A 43 1.92 8.68 -14.49
C ILE A 43 1.86 7.67 -13.35
N ILE A 44 2.52 6.51 -13.48
CA ILE A 44 2.61 5.52 -12.39
C ILE A 44 3.28 6.11 -11.14
N TRP A 45 4.11 7.16 -11.32
CA TRP A 45 4.72 7.87 -10.22
C TRP A 45 3.72 8.59 -9.32
N VAL A 46 2.53 8.92 -9.81
CA VAL A 46 1.44 9.48 -8.97
C VAL A 46 1.07 8.51 -7.84
N ILE A 47 1.16 7.21 -8.10
CA ILE A 47 0.92 6.16 -7.10
C ILE A 47 2.20 5.90 -6.31
N LEU A 48 3.31 5.64 -7.01
CA LEU A 48 4.55 5.18 -6.39
C LEU A 48 5.18 6.23 -5.47
N ILE A 49 5.21 7.50 -5.86
CA ILE A 49 5.83 8.56 -5.04
C ILE A 49 5.14 8.69 -3.68
N TYR A 50 3.82 8.55 -3.63
CA TYR A 50 3.09 8.56 -2.38
C TYR A 50 3.53 7.41 -1.46
N ILE A 51 3.60 6.19 -1.99
CA ILE A 51 3.97 5.01 -1.22
C ILE A 51 5.44 5.08 -0.79
N ILE A 52 6.35 5.54 -1.66
CA ILE A 52 7.79 5.71 -1.38
C ILE A 52 7.98 6.70 -0.24
N VAL A 53 7.36 7.87 -0.31
CA VAL A 53 7.47 8.91 0.72
C VAL A 53 6.91 8.41 2.05
N VAL A 54 5.72 7.78 2.05
CA VAL A 54 5.14 7.20 3.26
C VAL A 54 6.05 6.12 3.83
N ALA A 55 6.57 5.19 3.00
CA ALA A 55 7.44 4.11 3.44
C ALA A 55 8.73 4.63 4.08
N THR A 56 9.34 5.64 3.46
CA THR A 56 10.63 6.19 3.86
C THR A 56 10.51 7.05 5.12
N LEU A 57 9.49 7.91 5.18
CA LEU A 57 9.40 8.95 6.20
C LEU A 57 8.64 8.52 7.46
N SER A 58 7.73 7.53 7.39
CA SER A 58 6.83 7.21 8.51
C SER A 58 7.56 6.93 9.82
N THR A 59 8.66 6.18 9.80
CA THR A 59 9.41 5.85 11.02
C THR A 59 10.00 7.07 11.69
N GLN A 60 10.61 7.96 10.90
CA GLN A 60 11.29 9.17 11.43
C GLN A 60 10.27 10.25 11.81
N LEU A 61 9.17 10.38 11.06
CA LEU A 61 8.11 11.33 11.39
C LEU A 61 7.36 10.93 12.68
N GLY A 62 7.37 9.65 13.05
CA GLY A 62 6.95 9.20 14.37
C GLY A 62 7.86 9.73 15.47
N LYS A 63 9.18 9.59 15.33
CA LYS A 63 10.17 10.15 16.27
C LYS A 63 10.11 11.68 16.34
N ILE A 64 9.90 12.36 15.21
CA ILE A 64 9.66 13.81 15.18
C ILE A 64 8.41 14.18 16.00
N GLY A 65 7.36 13.38 15.94
CA GLY A 65 6.18 13.52 16.79
C GLY A 65 6.50 13.38 18.28
N ASP A 66 7.36 12.44 18.66
CA ASP A 66 7.78 12.25 20.05
C ASP A 66 8.57 13.44 20.59
N VAL A 67 9.39 14.12 19.74
CA VAL A 67 10.20 15.28 20.11
C VAL A 67 9.40 16.59 20.11
N TYR A 68 8.64 16.85 19.05
CA TYR A 68 7.97 18.14 18.84
C TYR A 68 6.49 18.15 19.27
N GLY A 69 5.94 16.98 19.59
CA GLY A 69 4.56 16.78 20.00
C GLY A 69 3.75 16.00 18.96
N ARG A 70 3.24 14.85 19.39
CA ARG A 70 2.46 13.94 18.54
C ARG A 70 1.21 14.57 17.96
N SER A 71 0.49 15.35 18.80
CA SER A 71 -0.70 16.10 18.38
C SER A 71 -0.37 17.16 17.33
N ARG A 72 0.70 17.92 17.55
CA ARG A 72 1.12 18.96 16.60
C ARG A 72 1.50 18.37 15.25
N MET A 73 2.28 17.29 15.25
CA MET A 73 2.72 16.61 14.01
C MET A 73 1.56 15.95 13.30
N PHE A 74 0.62 15.37 14.04
CA PHE A 74 -0.60 14.77 13.49
C PHE A 74 -1.50 15.83 12.81
N ASN A 75 -1.72 16.97 13.46
CA ASN A 75 -2.50 18.08 12.89
C ASN A 75 -1.80 18.75 11.70
N LEU A 76 -0.47 18.92 11.75
CA LEU A 76 0.33 19.37 10.61
C LEU A 76 0.18 18.37 9.44
N GLY A 77 0.13 17.07 9.73
CA GLY A 77 -0.14 16.03 8.74
C GLY A 77 -1.47 16.23 8.04
N PHE A 78 -2.55 16.50 8.78
CA PHE A 78 -3.85 16.81 8.16
C PHE A 78 -3.82 18.07 7.32
N ALA A 79 -3.20 19.14 7.81
CA ALA A 79 -3.11 20.40 7.08
C ALA A 79 -2.34 20.21 5.76
N LEU A 80 -1.16 19.60 5.78
CA LEU A 80 -0.38 19.31 4.59
C LEU A 80 -1.13 18.39 3.63
N PHE A 81 -1.72 17.31 4.14
CA PHE A 81 -2.49 16.38 3.31
C PHE A 81 -3.65 17.10 2.60
N THR A 82 -4.38 17.95 3.32
CA THR A 82 -5.51 18.71 2.79
C THR A 82 -5.09 19.71 1.73
N ILE A 83 -4.06 20.53 2.02
CA ILE A 83 -3.55 21.54 1.08
C ILE A 83 -3.06 20.87 -0.20
N PHE A 84 -2.24 19.82 -0.09
CA PHE A 84 -1.70 19.15 -1.25
C PHE A 84 -2.73 18.25 -1.96
N SER A 85 -3.77 17.75 -1.29
CA SER A 85 -4.93 17.16 -1.96
C SER A 85 -5.63 18.18 -2.86
N PHE A 86 -5.86 19.40 -2.36
CA PHE A 86 -6.45 20.48 -3.16
C PHE A 86 -5.56 20.81 -4.36
N LEU A 87 -4.25 20.93 -4.17
CA LEU A 87 -3.29 21.19 -5.26
C LEU A 87 -3.21 20.04 -6.27
N CYS A 88 -3.31 18.78 -5.84
CA CYS A 88 -3.41 17.62 -6.74
C CYS A 88 -4.62 17.74 -7.68
N GLY A 89 -5.78 18.18 -7.15
CA GLY A 89 -6.97 18.42 -7.99
C GLY A 89 -6.80 19.56 -8.98
N LEU A 90 -5.95 20.55 -8.68
CA LEU A 90 -5.63 21.67 -9.57
C LEU A 90 -4.49 21.38 -10.56
N ALA A 91 -3.76 20.27 -10.41
CA ALA A 91 -2.55 19.98 -11.18
C ALA A 91 -2.80 20.08 -12.69
N PRO A 92 -2.06 20.94 -13.42
CA PRO A 92 -2.21 21.09 -14.87
C PRO A 92 -1.41 20.04 -15.66
N THR A 93 -0.36 19.47 -15.08
CA THR A 93 0.53 18.48 -15.72
C THR A 93 0.76 17.27 -14.82
N ASP A 94 1.23 16.18 -15.42
CA ASP A 94 1.64 14.96 -14.70
C ASP A 94 2.76 15.23 -13.68
N ILE A 95 3.78 16.01 -14.06
CA ILE A 95 4.90 16.39 -13.18
C ILE A 95 4.39 17.17 -11.97
N SER A 96 3.51 18.17 -12.17
CA SER A 96 2.95 18.93 -11.05
C SER A 96 2.11 18.03 -10.12
N LEU A 97 1.36 17.09 -10.68
CA LEU A 97 0.60 16.13 -9.91
C LEU A 97 1.53 15.22 -9.07
N ILE A 98 2.62 14.72 -9.66
CA ILE A 98 3.61 13.89 -8.95
C ILE A 98 4.24 14.67 -7.79
N ILE A 99 4.63 15.92 -8.02
CA ILE A 99 5.23 16.78 -6.98
C ILE A 99 4.23 17.02 -5.84
N PHE A 100 2.99 17.37 -6.16
CA PHE A 100 1.96 17.60 -5.14
C PHE A 100 1.63 16.30 -4.37
N ARG A 101 1.65 15.14 -5.04
CA ARG A 101 1.50 13.83 -4.41
C ARG A 101 2.64 13.52 -3.43
N ALA A 102 3.89 13.91 -3.74
CA ALA A 102 5.01 13.73 -2.83
C ALA A 102 4.79 14.50 -1.52
N PHE A 103 4.37 15.77 -1.60
CA PHE A 103 4.08 16.57 -0.40
C PHE A 103 2.82 16.10 0.34
N GLN A 104 1.78 15.67 -0.38
CA GLN A 104 0.59 15.05 0.22
C GLN A 104 0.98 13.80 1.03
N ALA A 105 1.90 13.00 0.49
CA ALA A 105 2.41 11.81 1.16
C ALA A 105 3.17 12.10 2.46
N VAL A 106 3.87 13.25 2.56
CA VAL A 106 4.46 13.70 3.84
C VAL A 106 3.35 13.88 4.88
N GLY A 107 2.23 14.52 4.51
CA GLY A 107 1.05 14.64 5.36
C GLY A 107 0.50 13.28 5.79
N GLY A 108 0.34 12.35 4.84
CA GLY A 108 -0.11 10.98 5.09
C GLY A 108 0.84 10.20 6.03
N ALA A 109 2.14 10.38 5.87
CA ALA A 109 3.15 9.78 6.74
C ALA A 109 3.09 10.34 8.17
N LEU A 110 2.91 11.65 8.35
CA LEU A 110 2.70 12.29 9.66
C LEU A 110 1.45 11.76 10.37
N ILE A 111 0.34 11.63 9.64
CA ILE A 111 -0.92 11.08 10.18
C ILE A 111 -0.70 9.65 10.62
N SER A 112 -0.19 8.80 9.72
CA SER A 112 -0.09 7.35 9.97
C SER A 112 0.90 7.00 11.08
N SER A 113 2.04 7.71 11.16
CA SER A 113 3.08 7.45 12.14
C SER A 113 2.67 7.86 13.57
N ASN A 114 1.90 8.94 13.71
CA ASN A 114 1.49 9.46 15.02
C ASN A 114 0.17 8.86 15.53
N SER A 115 -0.68 8.30 14.65
CA SER A 115 -1.98 7.72 14.99
C SER A 115 -1.91 6.70 16.13
N GLY A 116 -1.00 5.73 16.02
CA GLY A 116 -0.86 4.67 17.00
C GLY A 116 -0.40 5.19 18.37
N ALA A 117 0.55 6.12 18.36
CA ALA A 117 1.08 6.72 19.57
C ALA A 117 0.03 7.58 20.30
N ILE A 118 -0.79 8.35 19.57
CA ILE A 118 -1.91 9.12 20.12
C ILE A 118 -2.94 8.21 20.79
N ILE A 119 -3.23 7.05 20.20
CA ILE A 119 -4.11 6.04 20.82
C ILE A 119 -3.49 5.53 22.12
N ALA A 120 -2.20 5.17 22.11
CA ALA A 120 -1.51 4.65 23.29
C ALA A 120 -1.46 5.68 24.44
N ASP A 121 -1.36 6.98 24.12
CA ASP A 121 -1.35 8.07 25.10
C ASP A 121 -2.75 8.39 25.66
N THR A 122 -3.80 8.03 24.92
CA THR A 122 -5.19 8.42 25.25
C THR A 122 -5.93 7.34 26.00
N PHE A 123 -5.66 6.07 25.71
CA PHE A 123 -6.40 4.95 26.26
C PHE A 123 -5.62 4.16 27.30
N GLU A 124 -6.33 3.67 28.32
CA GLU A 124 -5.79 2.73 29.30
C GLU A 124 -5.40 1.39 28.62
N LYS A 125 -4.39 0.69 29.18
CA LYS A 125 -3.82 -0.54 28.60
C LYS A 125 -4.87 -1.62 28.26
N ASN A 126 -5.92 -1.75 29.07
CA ASN A 126 -7.02 -2.70 28.88
C ASN A 126 -7.97 -2.33 27.71
N ARG A 127 -7.91 -1.09 27.19
CA ARG A 127 -8.80 -0.55 26.14
C ARG A 127 -8.06 -0.23 24.83
N ILE A 128 -6.74 -0.22 24.85
CA ILE A 128 -5.90 0.08 23.67
C ILE A 128 -6.20 -0.88 22.51
N GLY A 129 -6.34 -2.18 22.77
CA GLY A 129 -6.63 -3.18 21.73
C GLY A 129 -7.93 -2.89 20.99
N ARG A 130 -8.98 -2.44 21.71
CA ARG A 130 -10.24 -2.02 21.10
C ARG A 130 -10.08 -0.78 20.21
N ALA A 131 -9.29 0.19 20.63
CA ALA A 131 -9.03 1.40 19.85
C ALA A 131 -8.26 1.09 18.56
N TYR A 132 -7.25 0.22 18.62
CA TYR A 132 -6.56 -0.29 17.41
C TYR A 132 -7.48 -1.11 16.50
N GLY A 133 -8.44 -1.84 17.06
CA GLY A 133 -9.48 -2.52 16.29
C GLY A 133 -10.29 -1.58 15.42
N TYR A 134 -10.71 -0.43 15.97
CA TYR A 134 -11.42 0.61 15.19
C TYR A 134 -10.57 1.22 14.07
N THR A 135 -9.27 1.44 14.29
CA THR A 135 -8.39 1.97 13.23
C THR A 135 -8.14 0.94 12.13
N SER A 136 -7.99 -0.34 12.48
CA SER A 136 -7.87 -1.42 11.49
C SER A 136 -9.16 -1.58 10.66
N MET A 137 -10.30 -1.52 11.31
CA MET A 137 -11.61 -1.52 10.64
C MET A 137 -11.76 -0.32 9.70
N SER A 138 -11.34 0.87 10.16
CA SER A 138 -11.36 2.10 9.36
C SER A 138 -10.47 2.00 8.11
N TRP A 139 -9.30 1.37 8.22
CA TRP A 139 -8.43 1.11 7.08
C TRP A 139 -9.12 0.23 6.02
N ASN A 140 -9.75 -0.87 6.43
CA ASN A 140 -10.45 -1.78 5.52
C ASN A 140 -11.67 -1.12 4.86
N ILE A 141 -12.47 -0.38 5.64
CA ILE A 141 -13.61 0.39 5.12
C ILE A 141 -13.12 1.48 4.16
N GLY A 142 -12.02 2.17 4.50
CA GLY A 142 -11.41 3.17 3.63
C GLY A 142 -10.97 2.60 2.29
N ALA A 143 -10.32 1.43 2.28
CA ALA A 143 -9.92 0.76 1.05
C ALA A 143 -11.13 0.36 0.18
N LEU A 144 -12.19 -0.15 0.81
CA LEU A 144 -13.45 -0.49 0.16
C LEU A 144 -14.11 0.75 -0.47
N LEU A 145 -14.23 1.83 0.33
CA LEU A 145 -14.82 3.10 -0.12
C LEU A 145 -13.95 3.75 -1.21
N GLY A 146 -12.62 3.67 -1.11
CA GLY A 146 -11.71 4.24 -2.10
C GLY A 146 -11.89 3.61 -3.48
N ILE A 147 -12.03 2.30 -3.56
CA ILE A 147 -12.33 1.60 -4.81
C ILE A 147 -13.69 2.06 -5.37
N LEU A 148 -14.74 2.04 -4.55
CA LEU A 148 -16.09 2.40 -5.00
C LEU A 148 -16.20 3.88 -5.39
N LEU A 149 -15.76 4.79 -4.51
CA LEU A 149 -15.80 6.23 -4.75
C LEU A 149 -14.87 6.62 -5.91
N GLY A 150 -13.72 5.96 -6.07
CA GLY A 150 -12.84 6.14 -7.21
C GLY A 150 -13.54 5.86 -8.53
N GLY A 151 -14.29 4.76 -8.61
CA GLY A 151 -15.09 4.43 -9.77
C GLY A 151 -16.22 5.43 -10.05
N ILE A 152 -17.00 5.77 -9.01
CA ILE A 152 -18.13 6.71 -9.13
C ILE A 152 -17.64 8.11 -9.52
N ILE A 153 -16.73 8.67 -8.74
CA ILE A 153 -16.26 10.05 -8.93
C ILE A 153 -15.58 10.20 -10.28
N THR A 154 -14.70 9.28 -10.65
CA THR A 154 -13.98 9.35 -11.93
C THR A 154 -14.92 9.26 -13.13
N THR A 155 -15.98 8.43 -13.03
CA THR A 155 -16.93 8.24 -14.15
C THR A 155 -17.90 9.40 -14.29
N PHE A 156 -18.48 9.91 -13.19
CA PHE A 156 -19.63 10.81 -13.25
C PHE A 156 -19.28 12.29 -13.00
N ILE A 157 -18.17 12.56 -12.30
CA ILE A 157 -17.81 13.92 -11.88
C ILE A 157 -16.48 14.35 -12.52
N GLY A 158 -15.50 13.43 -12.58
CA GLY A 158 -14.17 13.65 -13.13
C GLY A 158 -13.05 13.31 -12.14
N TYR A 159 -11.89 12.90 -12.69
CA TYR A 159 -10.78 12.39 -11.87
C TYR A 159 -10.23 13.40 -10.84
N ARG A 160 -10.33 14.72 -11.10
CA ARG A 160 -9.82 15.75 -10.16
C ARG A 160 -10.52 15.71 -8.80
N TYR A 161 -11.77 15.33 -8.78
CA TYR A 161 -12.60 15.27 -7.57
C TYR A 161 -12.22 14.12 -6.65
N ILE A 162 -11.45 13.11 -7.11
CA ILE A 162 -10.89 12.09 -6.22
C ILE A 162 -9.92 12.68 -5.19
N PHE A 163 -9.28 13.80 -5.53
CA PHE A 163 -8.42 14.56 -4.62
C PHE A 163 -9.23 15.53 -3.78
N TYR A 164 -10.20 16.23 -4.37
CA TYR A 164 -11.02 17.22 -3.66
C TYR A 164 -11.89 16.62 -2.56
N ILE A 165 -12.27 15.33 -2.64
CA ILE A 165 -13.04 14.66 -1.59
C ILE A 165 -12.30 14.65 -0.24
N ASN A 166 -10.97 14.66 -0.25
CA ASN A 166 -10.16 14.70 0.96
C ASN A 166 -10.16 16.09 1.63
N VAL A 167 -10.49 17.16 0.88
CA VAL A 167 -10.38 18.54 1.39
C VAL A 167 -11.37 18.81 2.53
N PRO A 168 -12.70 18.59 2.36
CA PRO A 168 -13.64 18.82 3.45
C PRO A 168 -13.37 17.89 4.65
N ILE A 169 -12.97 16.65 4.39
CA ILE A 169 -12.64 15.69 5.47
C ILE A 169 -11.41 16.16 6.23
N GLY A 170 -10.37 16.60 5.53
CA GLY A 170 -9.13 17.07 6.13
C GLY A 170 -9.28 18.37 6.91
N ILE A 171 -10.10 19.33 6.43
CA ILE A 171 -10.44 20.56 7.17
C ILE A 171 -11.13 20.21 8.48
N LEU A 172 -12.14 19.34 8.43
CA LEU A 172 -12.87 18.90 9.62
C LEU A 172 -11.94 18.16 10.59
N ALA A 173 -11.11 17.25 10.08
CA ALA A 173 -10.17 16.49 10.90
C ALA A 173 -9.11 17.40 11.56
N THR A 174 -8.59 18.40 10.84
CA THR A 174 -7.66 19.39 11.38
C THR A 174 -8.33 20.19 12.51
N ALA A 175 -9.54 20.70 12.29
CA ALA A 175 -10.27 21.48 13.30
C ALA A 175 -10.56 20.65 14.57
N LEU A 176 -11.01 19.41 14.40
CA LEU A 176 -11.25 18.49 15.51
C LEU A 176 -9.96 18.10 16.22
N GLY A 177 -8.89 17.83 15.47
CA GLY A 177 -7.59 17.48 16.02
C GLY A 177 -6.97 18.58 16.87
N LEU A 178 -7.00 19.82 16.38
CA LEU A 178 -6.54 21.00 17.14
C LEU A 178 -7.33 21.20 18.44
N ARG A 179 -8.62 20.88 18.44
CA ARG A 179 -9.50 21.09 19.59
C ARG A 179 -9.37 19.98 20.64
N TYR A 180 -9.23 18.73 20.25
CA TYR A 180 -9.41 17.58 21.15
C TYR A 180 -8.13 16.81 21.45
N ILE A 181 -7.12 16.82 20.57
CA ILE A 181 -5.86 16.10 20.78
C ILE A 181 -4.86 17.08 21.41
N LYS A 182 -4.34 16.73 22.61
CA LYS A 182 -3.35 17.53 23.34
C LYS A 182 -2.04 16.76 23.40
N ASP A 183 -0.91 17.49 23.35
CA ASP A 183 0.41 16.91 23.57
C ASP A 183 0.63 16.66 25.07
N ASN A 184 0.95 15.42 25.42
CA ASN A 184 1.13 15.01 26.82
C ASN A 184 2.59 14.90 27.24
N ALA A 185 3.52 14.56 26.36
CA ALA A 185 4.93 14.39 26.69
C ALA A 185 5.83 14.70 25.48
N ARG A 186 7.09 15.05 25.77
CA ARG A 186 8.16 15.21 24.77
C ARG A 186 9.31 14.30 25.15
N ALA A 187 9.74 13.45 24.26
CA ALA A 187 10.93 12.64 24.40
C ALA A 187 12.15 13.38 23.82
N LYS A 188 13.33 13.10 24.37
CA LYS A 188 14.60 13.50 23.73
C LYS A 188 15.06 12.32 22.86
N GLU A 189 14.69 12.35 21.61
CA GLU A 189 15.11 11.32 20.65
C GLU A 189 15.94 11.93 19.52
N SER A 190 16.88 11.15 18.98
CA SER A 190 17.66 11.54 17.82
C SER A 190 16.98 11.10 16.52
N ILE A 191 16.94 11.99 15.53
CA ILE A 191 16.39 11.72 14.21
C ILE A 191 17.51 11.20 13.32
N ASP A 192 17.31 10.05 12.71
CA ASP A 192 18.25 9.47 11.76
C ASP A 192 17.97 9.95 10.32
N LEU A 193 18.43 11.17 10.03
CA LEU A 193 18.28 11.76 8.69
C LEU A 193 19.10 10.98 7.63
N LEU A 194 20.28 10.44 8.02
CA LEU A 194 21.14 9.71 7.09
C LEU A 194 20.47 8.40 6.63
N GLY A 195 20.02 7.57 7.59
CA GLY A 195 19.33 6.31 7.26
C GLY A 195 18.07 6.55 6.44
N MET A 196 17.28 7.56 6.81
CA MET A 196 16.09 7.96 6.05
C MET A 196 16.41 8.34 4.59
N SER A 197 17.46 9.17 4.40
CA SER A 197 17.88 9.61 3.06
C SER A 197 18.42 8.45 2.23
N LEU A 198 19.25 7.59 2.80
CA LEU A 198 19.82 6.43 2.12
C LEU A 198 18.73 5.44 1.70
N MET A 199 17.77 5.15 2.57
CA MET A 199 16.63 4.28 2.27
C MET A 199 15.73 4.87 1.19
N GLY A 200 15.41 6.17 1.28
CA GLY A 200 14.60 6.87 0.29
C GLY A 200 15.24 6.89 -1.09
N LEU A 201 16.54 7.18 -1.16
CA LEU A 201 17.31 7.13 -2.40
C LEU A 201 17.35 5.71 -2.97
N ALA A 202 17.62 4.68 -2.14
CA ALA A 202 17.65 3.29 -2.57
C ALA A 202 16.31 2.88 -3.21
N ILE A 203 15.19 3.10 -2.52
CA ILE A 203 13.85 2.72 -3.00
C ILE A 203 13.49 3.52 -4.26
N SER A 204 13.74 4.83 -4.28
CA SER A 204 13.42 5.68 -5.43
C SER A 204 14.21 5.31 -6.68
N ILE A 205 15.53 5.10 -6.55
CA ILE A 205 16.41 4.75 -7.67
C ILE A 205 16.07 3.35 -8.20
N LEU A 206 15.86 2.36 -7.33
CA LEU A 206 15.47 1.01 -7.74
C LEU A 206 14.08 1.00 -8.42
N SER A 207 13.14 1.81 -7.91
CA SER A 207 11.81 1.96 -8.54
C SER A 207 11.92 2.59 -9.93
N TYR A 208 12.74 3.64 -10.06
CA TYR A 208 12.98 4.29 -11.36
C TYR A 208 13.67 3.34 -12.34
N ALA A 209 14.70 2.60 -11.90
CA ALA A 209 15.39 1.61 -12.72
C ALA A 209 14.40 0.53 -13.24
N GLY A 210 13.52 0.01 -12.38
CA GLY A 210 12.50 -0.97 -12.75
C GLY A 210 11.52 -0.46 -13.79
N ILE A 211 10.97 0.76 -13.60
CA ILE A 211 10.04 1.38 -14.55
C ILE A 211 10.74 1.68 -15.88
N ASN A 212 11.95 2.21 -15.81
CA ASN A 212 12.73 2.53 -17.01
C ASN A 212 13.12 1.25 -17.78
N TYR A 213 13.43 0.15 -17.06
CA TYR A 213 13.63 -1.16 -17.68
C TYR A 213 12.38 -1.62 -18.47
N ALA A 214 11.20 -1.46 -17.91
CA ALA A 214 9.95 -1.80 -18.60
C ALA A 214 9.72 -0.96 -19.85
N SER A 215 10.15 0.32 -19.84
CA SER A 215 9.93 1.27 -20.92
C SER A 215 10.94 1.14 -22.05
N VAL A 216 12.25 1.05 -21.74
CA VAL A 216 13.33 1.05 -22.75
C VAL A 216 14.15 -0.24 -22.82
N GLY A 217 13.92 -1.20 -21.90
CA GLY A 217 14.62 -2.50 -21.80
C GLY A 217 15.93 -2.42 -21.06
N LEU A 218 16.73 -3.48 -21.20
CA LEU A 218 18.03 -3.59 -20.55
C LEU A 218 19.04 -2.71 -21.27
N THR A 219 19.43 -1.61 -20.61
CA THR A 219 20.44 -0.67 -21.08
C THR A 219 21.57 -0.57 -20.05
N GLN A 220 22.74 -0.10 -20.47
CA GLN A 220 23.85 0.18 -19.52
C GLN A 220 23.42 1.17 -18.42
N PHE A 221 22.59 2.17 -18.78
CA PHE A 221 22.05 3.12 -17.84
C PHE A 221 21.19 2.44 -16.76
N ASN A 222 20.32 1.49 -17.14
CA ASN A 222 19.49 0.76 -16.18
C ASN A 222 20.31 -0.16 -15.26
N ILE A 223 21.38 -0.74 -15.78
CA ILE A 223 22.31 -1.53 -14.97
C ILE A 223 23.00 -0.63 -13.93
N LEU A 224 23.50 0.53 -14.35
CA LEU A 224 24.13 1.51 -13.46
C LEU A 224 23.16 2.01 -12.38
N LEU A 225 21.91 2.33 -12.74
CA LEU A 225 20.89 2.75 -11.79
C LEU A 225 20.58 1.64 -10.77
N THR A 226 20.46 0.40 -11.23
CA THR A 226 20.22 -0.74 -10.34
C THR A 226 21.40 -0.95 -9.38
N ALA A 227 22.64 -0.87 -9.89
CA ALA A 227 23.85 -0.96 -9.07
C ALA A 227 23.92 0.19 -8.05
N LEU A 228 23.59 1.41 -8.47
CA LEU A 228 23.56 2.58 -7.60
C LEU A 228 22.50 2.45 -6.50
N GLY A 229 21.29 2.03 -6.85
CA GLY A 229 20.22 1.79 -5.87
C GLY A 229 20.56 0.68 -4.89
N ALA A 230 21.19 -0.40 -5.37
CA ALA A 230 21.71 -1.47 -4.50
C ALA A 230 22.84 -0.96 -3.58
N ALA A 231 23.73 -0.10 -4.07
CA ALA A 231 24.78 0.52 -3.26
C ALA A 231 24.17 1.38 -2.12
N PHE A 232 23.15 2.18 -2.41
CA PHE A 232 22.42 2.95 -1.38
C PHE A 232 21.70 2.03 -0.38
N ALA A 233 21.13 0.92 -0.81
CA ALA A 233 20.50 -0.04 0.10
C ALA A 233 21.54 -0.71 1.03
N ILE A 234 22.72 -1.08 0.50
CA ILE A 234 23.83 -1.59 1.30
C ILE A 234 24.34 -0.52 2.26
N ALA A 235 24.54 0.72 1.79
CA ALA A 235 24.95 1.85 2.62
C ALA A 235 23.95 2.11 3.77
N PHE A 236 22.63 2.03 3.49
CA PHE A 236 21.59 2.09 4.52
C PHE A 236 21.79 1.02 5.60
N VAL A 237 21.93 -0.25 5.21
CA VAL A 237 22.12 -1.36 6.16
C VAL A 237 23.39 -1.17 7.00
N LEU A 238 24.48 -0.69 6.40
CA LEU A 238 25.75 -0.43 7.09
C LEU A 238 25.65 0.76 8.05
N ALA A 239 24.98 1.83 7.64
CA ALA A 239 24.74 3.01 8.47
C ALA A 239 23.86 2.65 9.68
N GLU A 240 22.74 1.95 9.44
CA GLU A 240 21.75 1.56 10.45
C GLU A 240 22.36 0.68 11.57
N ARG A 241 23.37 -0.15 11.22
CA ARG A 241 24.10 -0.96 12.20
C ARG A 241 24.98 -0.13 13.17
N ARG A 242 25.25 1.14 12.84
CA ARG A 242 26.11 2.04 13.63
C ARG A 242 25.33 3.06 14.44
N VAL A 243 24.05 3.25 14.13
CA VAL A 243 23.18 4.20 14.82
C VAL A 243 22.70 3.64 16.15
N LYS A 244 22.70 4.46 17.21
CA LYS A 244 22.26 4.05 18.56
C LYS A 244 20.76 3.76 18.64
N LEU A 245 19.94 4.48 17.86
CA LEU A 245 18.48 4.31 17.80
C LEU A 245 18.06 4.07 16.34
N PRO A 246 18.28 2.84 15.82
CA PRO A 246 18.02 2.52 14.44
C PRO A 246 16.52 2.57 14.10
N ALA A 247 16.19 2.85 12.83
CA ALA A 247 14.84 2.73 12.31
C ALA A 247 14.42 1.25 12.23
N ILE A 248 15.39 0.36 12.00
CA ILE A 248 15.22 -1.09 11.96
C ILE A 248 16.21 -1.71 12.95
N ASP A 249 15.72 -2.26 14.06
CA ASP A 249 16.58 -3.01 14.99
C ASP A 249 16.85 -4.42 14.44
N PHE A 250 18.06 -4.62 13.94
CA PHE A 250 18.49 -5.91 13.41
C PHE A 250 18.55 -7.04 14.45
N ALA A 251 18.59 -6.74 15.76
CA ALA A 251 18.53 -7.76 16.80
C ALA A 251 17.20 -8.53 16.78
N MET A 252 16.10 -7.88 16.37
CA MET A 252 14.78 -8.51 16.24
C MET A 252 14.75 -9.62 15.18
N PHE A 253 15.62 -9.55 14.17
CA PHE A 253 15.69 -10.58 13.12
C PHE A 253 16.29 -11.92 13.59
N LYS A 254 16.88 -11.96 14.80
CA LYS A 254 17.26 -13.22 15.44
C LYS A 254 16.05 -14.07 15.77
N ASN A 255 14.90 -13.44 16.08
CA ASN A 255 13.64 -14.15 16.27
C ASN A 255 13.13 -14.69 14.92
N LYS A 256 13.05 -16.02 14.81
CA LYS A 256 12.66 -16.73 13.60
C LYS A 256 11.23 -16.39 13.15
N VAL A 257 10.31 -16.25 14.11
CA VAL A 257 8.90 -15.91 13.83
C VAL A 257 8.81 -14.50 13.26
N PHE A 258 9.47 -13.54 13.89
CA PHE A 258 9.52 -12.14 13.42
C PHE A 258 10.09 -12.04 12.00
N ARG A 259 11.30 -12.56 11.79
CA ARG A 259 11.98 -12.54 10.50
C ARG A 259 11.15 -13.15 9.38
N ASN A 260 10.60 -14.34 9.60
CA ASN A 260 9.85 -15.04 8.57
C ASN A 260 8.46 -14.42 8.34
N SER A 261 7.87 -13.77 9.35
CA SER A 261 6.64 -13.01 9.18
C SER A 261 6.83 -11.74 8.36
N LEU A 262 7.97 -11.05 8.53
CA LEU A 262 8.34 -9.91 7.69
C LEU A 262 8.58 -10.33 6.24
N ALA A 263 9.33 -11.42 6.04
CA ALA A 263 9.56 -11.97 4.71
C ALA A 263 8.25 -12.41 4.04
N ALA A 264 7.35 -13.07 4.78
CA ALA A 264 6.04 -13.45 4.28
C ALA A 264 5.21 -12.21 3.89
N ALA A 265 5.23 -11.12 4.67
CA ALA A 265 4.54 -9.89 4.34
C ALA A 265 5.12 -9.20 3.09
N LEU A 266 6.44 -9.14 2.98
CA LEU A 266 7.13 -8.62 1.80
C LEU A 266 6.72 -9.37 0.53
N PHE A 267 6.88 -10.68 0.52
CA PHE A 267 6.59 -11.50 -0.65
C PHE A 267 5.10 -11.61 -0.96
N GLN A 268 4.22 -11.56 0.06
CA GLN A 268 2.77 -11.48 -0.15
C GLN A 268 2.39 -10.16 -0.82
N SER A 269 2.94 -9.03 -0.35
CA SER A 269 2.70 -7.73 -0.97
C SER A 269 3.28 -7.66 -2.38
N LEU A 270 4.49 -8.20 -2.61
CA LEU A 270 5.10 -8.35 -3.94
C LEU A 270 4.21 -9.16 -4.90
N GLY A 271 3.57 -10.22 -4.40
CA GLY A 271 2.82 -11.16 -5.23
C GLY A 271 1.36 -10.76 -5.47
N PHE A 272 0.79 -9.80 -4.73
CA PHE A 272 -0.66 -9.58 -4.81
C PHE A 272 -1.08 -8.19 -5.29
N MET A 273 -0.41 -7.12 -4.90
CA MET A 273 -0.91 -5.76 -5.20
C MET A 273 -0.92 -5.45 -6.71
N GLY A 274 0.06 -5.98 -7.45
CA GLY A 274 0.10 -5.89 -8.91
C GLY A 274 -1.06 -6.60 -9.61
N VAL A 275 -1.64 -7.63 -8.97
CA VAL A 275 -2.83 -8.32 -9.51
C VAL A 275 -4.01 -7.36 -9.63
N THR A 276 -4.30 -6.58 -8.59
CA THR A 276 -5.38 -5.58 -8.62
C THR A 276 -5.13 -4.53 -9.71
N PHE A 277 -3.91 -4.07 -9.85
CA PHE A 277 -3.53 -3.13 -10.92
C PHE A 277 -3.78 -3.72 -12.31
N LEU A 278 -3.34 -4.95 -12.56
CA LEU A 278 -3.55 -5.64 -13.85
C LEU A 278 -5.04 -5.87 -14.13
N LEU A 279 -5.84 -6.21 -13.11
CA LEU A 279 -7.29 -6.36 -13.28
C LEU A 279 -7.96 -5.03 -13.66
N ILE A 280 -7.54 -3.90 -13.06
CA ILE A 280 -8.04 -2.57 -13.43
C ILE A 280 -7.69 -2.27 -14.89
N MET A 281 -6.45 -2.54 -15.31
CA MET A 281 -6.02 -2.36 -16.69
C MET A 281 -6.80 -3.27 -17.66
N TYR A 282 -7.05 -4.51 -17.28
CA TYR A 282 -7.87 -5.43 -18.06
C TYR A 282 -9.31 -4.91 -18.20
N LEU A 283 -9.95 -4.56 -17.11
CA LEU A 283 -11.35 -4.13 -17.11
C LEU A 283 -11.56 -2.81 -17.87
N GLN A 284 -10.70 -1.83 -17.69
CA GLN A 284 -10.84 -0.53 -18.35
C GLN A 284 -10.19 -0.53 -19.73
N GLY A 285 -8.96 -1.05 -19.87
CA GLY A 285 -8.21 -1.00 -21.13
C GLY A 285 -8.65 -2.04 -22.16
N ILE A 286 -8.86 -3.30 -21.76
CA ILE A 286 -9.23 -4.41 -22.69
C ILE A 286 -10.73 -4.53 -22.84
N ARG A 287 -11.47 -4.48 -21.73
CA ARG A 287 -12.94 -4.67 -21.74
C ARG A 287 -13.69 -3.34 -21.99
N GLY A 288 -13.00 -2.19 -22.01
CA GLY A 288 -13.59 -0.88 -22.23
C GLY A 288 -14.62 -0.45 -21.19
N LEU A 289 -14.56 -1.03 -19.96
CA LEU A 289 -15.50 -0.70 -18.91
C LEU A 289 -15.16 0.66 -18.30
N THR A 290 -16.21 1.39 -17.90
CA THR A 290 -16.02 2.61 -17.10
C THR A 290 -15.37 2.29 -15.76
N PRO A 291 -14.66 3.26 -15.14
CA PRO A 291 -14.11 3.09 -13.80
C PRO A 291 -15.16 2.62 -12.77
N PHE A 292 -16.41 3.07 -12.91
CA PHE A 292 -17.53 2.64 -12.05
C PHE A 292 -17.83 1.15 -12.20
N LEU A 293 -18.00 0.65 -13.43
CA LEU A 293 -18.27 -0.78 -13.66
C LEU A 293 -17.08 -1.64 -13.22
N ALA A 294 -15.86 -1.19 -13.47
CA ALA A 294 -14.65 -1.87 -12.97
C ALA A 294 -14.63 -1.95 -11.44
N SER A 295 -15.00 -0.85 -10.75
CA SER A 295 -15.07 -0.84 -9.29
C SER A 295 -16.10 -1.84 -8.75
N LEU A 296 -17.27 -1.93 -9.37
CA LEU A 296 -18.32 -2.89 -8.96
C LEU A 296 -17.88 -4.35 -9.07
N LEU A 297 -17.05 -4.69 -10.06
CA LEU A 297 -16.51 -6.03 -10.23
C LEU A 297 -15.40 -6.38 -9.23
N LEU A 298 -14.66 -5.38 -8.73
CA LEU A 298 -13.62 -5.56 -7.72
C LEU A 298 -14.19 -5.50 -6.29
N PHE A 299 -15.29 -4.77 -6.09
CA PHE A 299 -15.91 -4.51 -4.80
C PHE A 299 -16.22 -5.75 -3.95
N PRO A 300 -16.74 -6.87 -4.51
CA PRO A 300 -17.05 -8.08 -3.74
C PRO A 300 -15.85 -8.65 -2.97
N GLY A 301 -14.65 -8.61 -3.55
CA GLY A 301 -13.43 -9.06 -2.87
C GLY A 301 -13.11 -8.21 -1.63
N TYR A 302 -13.27 -6.88 -1.72
CA TYR A 302 -13.07 -5.98 -0.58
C TYR A 302 -14.13 -6.17 0.50
N ILE A 303 -15.40 -6.43 0.14
CA ILE A 303 -16.46 -6.78 1.11
C ILE A 303 -16.07 -8.04 1.87
N VAL A 304 -15.73 -9.10 1.15
CA VAL A 304 -15.33 -10.38 1.75
C VAL A 304 -14.14 -10.17 2.70
N SER A 305 -13.13 -9.44 2.26
CA SER A 305 -11.97 -9.13 3.10
C SER A 305 -12.38 -8.37 4.37
N SER A 306 -13.24 -7.36 4.26
CA SER A 306 -13.66 -6.52 5.39
C SER A 306 -14.50 -7.29 6.42
N ILE A 307 -15.39 -8.17 5.96
CA ILE A 307 -16.26 -8.98 6.84
C ILE A 307 -15.46 -10.09 7.51
N PHE A 308 -14.62 -10.78 6.76
CA PHE A 308 -13.92 -11.97 7.28
C PHE A 308 -12.64 -11.65 8.05
N ALA A 309 -11.98 -10.50 7.84
CA ALA A 309 -10.75 -10.17 8.54
C ALA A 309 -10.87 -10.19 10.09
N PRO A 310 -11.90 -9.59 10.73
CA PRO A 310 -12.08 -9.68 12.17
C PRO A 310 -12.36 -11.11 12.66
N ILE A 311 -13.06 -11.91 11.85
CA ILE A 311 -13.40 -13.30 12.15
C ILE A 311 -12.12 -14.13 12.12
N MET A 312 -11.33 -14.00 11.06
CA MET A 312 -10.07 -14.72 10.87
C MET A 312 -9.01 -14.29 11.90
N GLY A 313 -9.04 -13.04 12.37
CA GLY A 313 -8.22 -12.59 13.50
C GLY A 313 -8.48 -13.42 14.76
N ARG A 314 -9.77 -13.61 15.13
CA ARG A 314 -10.16 -14.46 16.29
C ARG A 314 -9.76 -15.92 16.10
N PHE A 315 -9.91 -16.44 14.88
CA PHE A 315 -9.45 -17.80 14.56
C PHE A 315 -7.92 -17.91 14.65
N SER A 316 -7.17 -16.88 14.27
CA SER A 316 -5.72 -16.83 14.42
C SER A 316 -5.30 -16.94 15.89
N ASP A 317 -6.00 -16.25 16.80
CA ASP A 317 -5.73 -16.33 18.24
C ASP A 317 -5.98 -17.75 18.77
N LYS A 318 -6.99 -18.45 18.25
CA LYS A 318 -7.38 -19.81 18.68
C LYS A 318 -6.50 -20.91 18.07
N TYR A 319 -6.25 -20.85 16.76
CA TYR A 319 -5.61 -21.94 16.01
C TYR A 319 -4.14 -21.67 15.66
N GLY A 320 -3.65 -20.46 15.89
CA GLY A 320 -2.30 -19.99 15.61
C GLY A 320 -2.18 -19.29 14.28
N ALA A 321 -1.33 -18.26 14.27
CA ALA A 321 -1.16 -17.37 13.12
C ALA A 321 -0.50 -18.08 11.92
N ARG A 322 0.37 -19.08 12.17
CA ARG A 322 1.05 -19.83 11.11
C ARG A 322 0.05 -20.52 10.16
N LEU A 323 -0.93 -21.24 10.72
CA LEU A 323 -1.92 -21.96 9.91
C LEU A 323 -2.76 -21.00 9.09
N LEU A 324 -3.34 -19.97 9.74
CA LEU A 324 -4.25 -19.03 9.10
C LEU A 324 -3.54 -18.20 8.02
N ALA A 325 -2.35 -17.68 8.30
CA ALA A 325 -1.58 -16.93 7.32
C ALA A 325 -1.19 -17.78 6.10
N THR A 326 -0.81 -19.04 6.32
CA THR A 326 -0.44 -19.95 5.22
C THR A 326 -1.65 -20.33 4.37
N LEU A 327 -2.80 -20.63 4.98
CA LEU A 327 -4.05 -20.86 4.26
C LEU A 327 -4.47 -19.60 3.49
N GLY A 328 -4.32 -18.41 4.07
CA GLY A 328 -4.59 -17.15 3.39
C GLY A 328 -3.76 -16.99 2.11
N ILE A 329 -2.46 -17.30 2.17
CA ILE A 329 -1.60 -17.28 0.98
C ILE A 329 -2.05 -18.34 -0.05
N PHE A 330 -2.46 -19.53 0.39
CA PHE A 330 -3.00 -20.55 -0.51
C PHE A 330 -4.22 -20.03 -1.29
N PHE A 331 -5.18 -19.37 -0.63
CA PHE A 331 -6.32 -18.75 -1.30
C PHE A 331 -5.90 -17.63 -2.25
N LEU A 332 -4.88 -16.81 -1.90
CA LEU A 332 -4.32 -15.82 -2.82
C LEU A 332 -3.73 -16.48 -4.07
N ILE A 333 -2.93 -17.53 -3.91
CA ILE A 333 -2.37 -18.31 -5.03
C ILE A 333 -3.48 -18.90 -5.89
N ALA A 334 -4.49 -19.51 -5.28
CA ALA A 334 -5.61 -20.10 -5.99
C ALA A 334 -6.38 -19.05 -6.83
N GLY A 335 -6.63 -17.86 -6.28
CA GLY A 335 -7.28 -16.78 -7.01
C GLY A 335 -6.43 -16.21 -8.15
N VAL A 336 -5.12 -16.05 -7.95
CA VAL A 336 -4.20 -15.59 -9.02
C VAL A 336 -4.04 -16.67 -10.09
N ALA A 337 -3.92 -17.94 -9.71
CA ALA A 337 -3.89 -19.06 -10.65
C ALA A 337 -5.19 -19.14 -11.47
N PHE A 338 -6.34 -18.91 -10.83
CA PHE A 338 -7.62 -18.85 -11.51
C PHE A 338 -7.62 -17.74 -12.58
N TYR A 339 -7.10 -16.55 -12.29
CA TYR A 339 -6.96 -15.51 -13.31
C TYR A 339 -5.97 -15.91 -14.43
N ALA A 340 -4.83 -16.50 -14.07
CA ALA A 340 -3.85 -16.94 -15.06
C ALA A 340 -4.39 -18.02 -16.00
N LEU A 341 -5.32 -18.86 -15.55
CA LEU A 341 -5.88 -19.95 -16.36
C LEU A 341 -7.09 -19.52 -17.19
N TYR A 342 -7.96 -18.68 -16.64
CA TYR A 342 -9.29 -18.43 -17.23
C TYR A 342 -9.48 -17.03 -17.79
N LEU A 343 -8.62 -16.05 -17.46
CA LEU A 343 -8.82 -14.68 -17.91
C LEU A 343 -8.34 -14.51 -19.35
N GLN A 344 -9.29 -14.37 -20.27
CA GLN A 344 -9.07 -14.12 -21.70
C GLN A 344 -9.76 -12.81 -22.11
N VAL A 345 -9.55 -12.37 -23.36
CA VAL A 345 -10.16 -11.14 -23.88
C VAL A 345 -11.69 -11.14 -23.73
N ALA A 346 -12.34 -12.27 -23.97
CA ALA A 346 -13.80 -12.40 -23.95
C ALA A 346 -14.36 -13.15 -22.73
N THR A 347 -13.54 -13.38 -21.70
CA THR A 347 -13.99 -14.10 -20.50
C THR A 347 -15.19 -13.42 -19.84
N PRO A 348 -16.24 -14.15 -19.43
CA PRO A 348 -17.37 -13.57 -18.73
C PRO A 348 -16.93 -12.85 -17.44
N LEU A 349 -17.50 -11.67 -17.16
CA LEU A 349 -17.06 -10.80 -16.07
C LEU A 349 -17.24 -11.42 -14.67
N TYR A 350 -18.15 -12.38 -14.50
CA TYR A 350 -18.32 -13.08 -13.23
C TYR A 350 -17.07 -13.89 -12.80
N TYR A 351 -16.19 -14.26 -13.75
CA TYR A 351 -14.88 -14.85 -13.41
C TYR A 351 -14.00 -13.88 -12.63
N VAL A 352 -14.04 -12.59 -12.99
CA VAL A 352 -13.31 -11.56 -12.22
C VAL A 352 -13.87 -11.48 -10.81
N VAL A 353 -15.19 -11.43 -10.66
CA VAL A 353 -15.87 -11.38 -9.36
C VAL A 353 -15.49 -12.59 -8.50
N PHE A 354 -15.58 -13.80 -9.07
CA PHE A 354 -15.21 -15.02 -8.35
C PHE A 354 -13.76 -14.97 -7.84
N GLY A 355 -12.82 -14.63 -8.72
CA GLY A 355 -11.41 -14.52 -8.32
C GLY A 355 -11.16 -13.43 -7.27
N THR A 356 -11.87 -12.28 -7.33
CA THR A 356 -11.75 -11.24 -6.27
C THR A 356 -12.28 -11.73 -4.92
N ILE A 357 -13.35 -12.51 -4.90
CA ILE A 357 -13.88 -13.13 -3.67
C ILE A 357 -12.85 -14.08 -3.06
N VAL A 358 -12.25 -14.96 -3.87
CA VAL A 358 -11.23 -15.92 -3.41
C VAL A 358 -10.01 -15.21 -2.87
N THR A 359 -9.50 -14.21 -3.59
CA THR A 359 -8.32 -13.43 -3.13
C THR A 359 -8.64 -12.54 -1.94
N GLY A 360 -9.85 -11.98 -1.88
CA GLY A 360 -10.32 -11.18 -0.74
C GLY A 360 -10.37 -12.02 0.55
N PHE A 361 -10.84 -13.25 0.46
CA PHE A 361 -10.83 -14.21 1.57
C PHE A 361 -9.40 -14.56 2.00
N GLY A 362 -8.50 -14.78 1.03
CA GLY A 362 -7.07 -15.00 1.29
C GLY A 362 -6.41 -13.85 2.06
N GLY A 363 -6.66 -12.61 1.65
CA GLY A 363 -6.18 -11.40 2.33
C GLY A 363 -6.73 -11.25 3.75
N ALA A 364 -8.03 -11.57 3.94
CA ALA A 364 -8.69 -11.58 5.24
C ALA A 364 -8.07 -12.56 6.23
N MET A 365 -7.56 -13.68 5.75
CA MET A 365 -6.86 -14.68 6.58
C MET A 365 -5.41 -14.28 6.86
N PHE A 366 -4.69 -13.75 5.86
CA PHE A 366 -3.26 -13.50 5.96
C PHE A 366 -2.92 -12.34 6.90
N TRP A 367 -3.48 -11.14 6.66
CA TRP A 367 -3.02 -9.93 7.32
C TRP A 367 -3.24 -9.92 8.84
N PRO A 368 -4.43 -10.26 9.39
CA PRO A 368 -4.62 -10.29 10.83
C PRO A 368 -3.71 -11.31 11.51
N ALA A 369 -3.58 -12.51 10.92
CA ALA A 369 -2.73 -13.56 11.44
C ALA A 369 -1.25 -13.17 11.41
N ASN A 370 -0.78 -12.57 10.31
CA ASN A 370 0.61 -12.15 10.19
C ASN A 370 0.98 -11.02 11.15
N ASN A 371 0.08 -10.03 11.31
CA ASN A 371 0.25 -8.94 12.28
C ASN A 371 0.31 -9.47 13.72
N SER A 372 -0.59 -10.39 14.09
CA SER A 372 -0.59 -11.03 15.41
C SER A 372 0.73 -11.77 15.66
N ALA A 373 1.22 -12.55 14.69
CA ALA A 373 2.50 -13.25 14.82
C ALA A 373 3.68 -12.30 15.05
N VAL A 374 3.73 -11.17 14.34
CA VAL A 374 4.79 -10.16 14.51
C VAL A 374 4.72 -9.56 15.91
N MET A 375 3.53 -9.12 16.35
CA MET A 375 3.38 -8.41 17.63
C MET A 375 3.53 -9.30 18.86
N ALA A 376 3.11 -10.56 18.79
CA ALA A 376 3.23 -11.50 19.91
C ALA A 376 4.67 -11.98 20.16
N ASN A 377 5.56 -11.88 19.18
CA ASN A 377 6.92 -12.40 19.27
C ASN A 377 7.99 -11.30 19.42
N VAL A 378 7.59 -10.13 19.89
CA VAL A 378 8.46 -8.97 20.14
C VAL A 378 8.18 -8.41 21.52
N GLU A 379 9.25 -8.04 22.25
CA GLU A 379 9.12 -7.38 23.56
C GLU A 379 8.29 -6.09 23.46
N ASP A 380 7.53 -5.76 24.50
CA ASP A 380 6.61 -4.60 24.52
C ASP A 380 7.28 -3.29 24.11
N ARG A 381 8.53 -3.07 24.54
CA ARG A 381 9.34 -1.88 24.21
C ARG A 381 9.64 -1.73 22.70
N PHE A 382 9.63 -2.83 21.95
CA PHE A 382 9.95 -2.85 20.52
C PHE A 382 8.73 -2.95 19.60
N ARG A 383 7.51 -3.03 20.15
CA ARG A 383 6.28 -3.18 19.33
C ARG A 383 6.09 -2.05 18.32
N GLY A 384 6.47 -0.82 18.66
CA GLY A 384 6.43 0.31 17.74
C GLY A 384 7.37 0.13 16.55
N VAL A 385 8.63 -0.23 16.80
CA VAL A 385 9.64 -0.51 15.77
C VAL A 385 9.22 -1.70 14.91
N ALA A 386 8.70 -2.77 15.53
CA ALA A 386 8.20 -3.95 14.82
C ALA A 386 7.06 -3.63 13.86
N SER A 387 6.09 -2.82 14.31
CA SER A 387 4.98 -2.36 13.48
C SER A 387 5.46 -1.49 12.31
N GLY A 388 6.40 -0.57 12.58
CA GLY A 388 7.02 0.27 11.54
C GLY A 388 7.78 -0.57 10.52
N THR A 389 8.59 -1.53 10.97
CA THR A 389 9.34 -2.45 10.10
C THR A 389 8.42 -3.30 9.24
N LEU A 390 7.34 -3.86 9.83
CA LEU A 390 6.35 -4.64 9.07
C LEU A 390 5.68 -3.79 7.97
N ARG A 391 5.32 -2.56 8.29
CA ARG A 391 4.72 -1.62 7.34
C ARG A 391 5.70 -1.24 6.22
N LEU A 392 6.98 -1.02 6.57
CA LEU A 392 8.03 -0.76 5.59
C LEU A 392 8.19 -1.92 4.60
N PHE A 393 8.29 -3.17 5.10
CA PHE A 393 8.41 -4.36 4.26
C PHE A 393 7.17 -4.56 3.37
N GLY A 394 5.97 -4.31 3.91
CA GLY A 394 4.72 -4.31 3.12
C GLY A 394 4.74 -3.27 1.99
N ASN A 395 5.20 -2.05 2.28
CA ASN A 395 5.28 -0.96 1.28
C ASN A 395 6.35 -1.23 0.21
N ILE A 396 7.52 -1.75 0.57
CA ILE A 396 8.54 -2.19 -0.40
C ILE A 396 7.95 -3.28 -1.31
N GLY A 397 7.23 -4.24 -0.73
CA GLY A 397 6.54 -5.28 -1.49
C GLY A 397 5.48 -4.69 -2.42
N LEU A 398 4.69 -3.72 -1.97
CA LEU A 398 3.69 -3.02 -2.76
C LEU A 398 4.31 -2.32 -3.98
N ILE A 399 5.37 -1.54 -3.77
CA ILE A 399 6.11 -0.84 -4.84
C ILE A 399 6.64 -1.87 -5.85
N GLY A 400 7.34 -2.89 -5.37
CA GLY A 400 7.90 -3.95 -6.21
C GLY A 400 6.83 -4.70 -7.00
N SER A 401 5.64 -4.90 -6.43
CA SER A 401 4.51 -5.56 -7.10
C SER A 401 4.01 -4.78 -8.31
N PHE A 402 3.88 -3.46 -8.19
CA PHE A 402 3.52 -2.60 -9.34
C PHE A 402 4.59 -2.65 -10.43
N ILE A 403 5.87 -2.58 -10.05
CA ILE A 403 6.98 -2.65 -11.00
C ILE A 403 7.00 -4.00 -11.72
N ILE A 404 6.88 -5.12 -10.98
CA ILE A 404 6.84 -6.48 -11.55
C ILE A 404 5.65 -6.61 -12.50
N ALA A 405 4.46 -6.18 -12.10
CA ALA A 405 3.27 -6.24 -12.92
C ALA A 405 3.45 -5.44 -14.23
N PHE A 406 4.02 -4.24 -14.12
CA PHE A 406 4.27 -3.38 -15.27
C PHE A 406 5.34 -3.96 -16.21
N VAL A 407 6.49 -4.41 -15.67
CA VAL A 407 7.59 -5.03 -16.45
C VAL A 407 7.11 -6.29 -17.16
N ALA A 408 6.46 -7.20 -16.44
CA ALA A 408 6.04 -8.48 -17.00
C ALA A 408 4.93 -8.31 -18.05
N ALA A 409 3.96 -7.42 -17.81
CA ALA A 409 2.91 -7.13 -18.78
C ALA A 409 3.45 -6.47 -20.05
N SER A 410 4.44 -5.56 -19.92
CA SER A 410 5.04 -4.87 -21.07
C SER A 410 5.99 -5.73 -21.88
N ALA A 411 6.61 -6.77 -21.30
CA ALA A 411 7.55 -7.64 -21.98
C ALA A 411 6.91 -8.45 -23.12
N ALA A 412 5.60 -8.69 -23.07
CA ALA A 412 4.88 -9.50 -24.06
C ALA A 412 4.24 -8.68 -25.19
N ILE A 413 4.35 -7.34 -25.16
CA ILE A 413 3.71 -6.46 -26.12
C ILE A 413 4.78 -5.55 -26.76
N PRO A 414 4.72 -5.30 -28.08
CA PRO A 414 5.53 -4.24 -28.68
C PRO A 414 5.28 -2.92 -27.93
N ARG A 415 6.34 -2.27 -27.48
CA ARG A 415 6.31 -1.14 -26.53
C ARG A 415 5.37 -0.01 -26.94
N ALA A 416 5.30 0.31 -28.22
CA ALA A 416 4.37 1.32 -28.77
C ALA A 416 2.89 0.92 -28.60
N GLN A 417 2.60 -0.38 -28.56
CA GLN A 417 1.24 -0.90 -28.45
C GLN A 417 0.80 -1.10 -27.00
N ALA A 418 1.74 -1.40 -26.10
CA ALA A 418 1.47 -1.44 -24.66
C ALA A 418 0.88 -0.11 -24.18
N PHE A 419 1.40 0.99 -24.69
CA PHE A 419 0.93 2.33 -24.40
C PHE A 419 -0.55 2.55 -24.77
N ALA A 420 -0.97 2.13 -25.95
CA ALA A 420 -2.35 2.33 -26.43
C ALA A 420 -3.39 1.55 -25.60
N VAL A 421 -3.03 0.35 -25.13
CA VAL A 421 -3.91 -0.47 -24.26
C VAL A 421 -4.07 0.15 -22.89
N PHE A 422 -2.99 0.71 -22.35
CA PHE A 422 -3.01 1.31 -21.03
C PHE A 422 -3.71 2.69 -21.00
N VAL A 423 -3.69 3.45 -22.07
CA VAL A 423 -4.36 4.77 -22.14
C VAL A 423 -5.88 4.63 -22.35
N GLY A 424 -6.40 3.39 -22.52
CA GLY A 424 -7.83 3.20 -22.69
C GLY A 424 -8.38 3.85 -23.97
N THR A 425 -7.52 4.05 -24.98
CA THR A 425 -8.02 4.42 -26.31
C THR A 425 -8.83 3.24 -26.80
N SER A 426 -10.13 3.36 -26.71
CA SER A 426 -11.19 2.38 -26.79
C SER A 426 -11.34 1.63 -28.12
N LYS A 427 -10.32 1.65 -28.97
CA LYS A 427 -10.27 0.94 -30.24
C LYS A 427 -8.92 0.27 -30.43
N VAL A 428 -8.57 -0.63 -29.51
CA VAL A 428 -7.45 -1.52 -29.76
C VAL A 428 -7.91 -2.65 -30.66
N ILE A 429 -7.65 -2.45 -31.95
CA ILE A 429 -8.04 -3.35 -33.03
C ILE A 429 -7.31 -4.70 -32.85
N GLY A 430 -8.09 -5.75 -32.57
CA GLY A 430 -7.89 -7.19 -32.90
C GLY A 430 -6.66 -7.95 -32.45
N GLY A 431 -5.45 -7.41 -32.44
CA GLY A 431 -4.22 -8.14 -32.14
C GLY A 431 -3.58 -7.83 -30.79
N VAL A 432 -3.68 -6.58 -30.36
CA VAL A 432 -3.02 -6.06 -29.16
C VAL A 432 -3.67 -6.60 -27.87
N SER A 433 -4.99 -6.81 -27.89
CA SER A 433 -5.71 -7.35 -26.72
C SER A 433 -5.24 -8.75 -26.33
N LYS A 434 -4.96 -9.62 -27.33
CA LYS A 434 -4.44 -10.97 -27.05
C LYS A 434 -3.02 -10.93 -26.49
N SER A 435 -2.14 -10.10 -27.05
CA SER A 435 -0.77 -9.94 -26.57
C SER A 435 -0.74 -9.38 -25.15
N PHE A 436 -1.62 -8.40 -24.83
CA PHE A 436 -1.73 -7.88 -23.48
C PHE A 436 -2.19 -8.94 -22.46
N VAL A 437 -3.23 -9.72 -22.81
CA VAL A 437 -3.69 -10.83 -21.95
C VAL A 437 -2.58 -11.86 -21.76
N PHE A 438 -1.80 -12.16 -22.78
CA PHE A 438 -0.62 -13.02 -22.64
C PHE A 438 0.41 -12.41 -21.66
N GLY A 439 0.72 -11.10 -21.79
CA GLY A 439 1.58 -10.39 -20.84
C GLY A 439 1.04 -10.42 -19.41
N MET A 440 -0.28 -10.29 -19.23
CA MET A 440 -0.91 -10.46 -17.92
C MET A 440 -0.72 -11.88 -17.35
N HIS A 441 -0.84 -12.92 -18.18
CA HIS A 441 -0.61 -14.31 -17.73
C HIS A 441 0.84 -14.48 -17.26
N VAL A 442 1.82 -13.94 -18.00
CA VAL A 442 3.24 -13.93 -17.58
C VAL A 442 3.38 -13.18 -16.24
N ALA A 443 2.77 -12.00 -16.11
CA ALA A 443 2.79 -11.24 -14.87
C ALA A 443 2.16 -12.00 -13.70
N PHE A 444 1.00 -12.64 -13.90
CA PHE A 444 0.37 -13.49 -12.88
C PHE A 444 1.25 -14.66 -12.47
N ALA A 445 1.97 -15.30 -13.41
CA ALA A 445 2.90 -16.38 -13.09
C ALA A 445 4.05 -15.88 -12.19
N VAL A 446 4.64 -14.73 -12.50
CA VAL A 446 5.71 -14.12 -11.67
C VAL A 446 5.18 -13.71 -10.29
N LEU A 447 4.01 -13.06 -10.23
CA LEU A 447 3.37 -12.66 -8.97
C LEU A 447 3.01 -13.89 -8.12
N MET A 448 2.55 -14.97 -8.75
CA MET A 448 2.28 -16.25 -8.09
C MET A 448 3.55 -16.88 -7.51
N ALA A 449 4.70 -16.79 -8.20
CA ALA A 449 5.98 -17.24 -7.67
C ALA A 449 6.35 -16.45 -6.38
N MET A 450 6.07 -15.14 -6.32
CA MET A 450 6.26 -14.36 -5.10
C MET A 450 5.34 -14.83 -3.97
N LEU A 451 4.06 -15.15 -4.28
CA LEU A 451 3.15 -15.71 -3.29
C LEU A 451 3.58 -17.09 -2.80
N LEU A 452 4.15 -17.94 -3.65
CA LEU A 452 4.74 -19.22 -3.24
C LEU A 452 5.89 -19.01 -2.24
N LEU A 453 6.79 -18.05 -2.49
CA LEU A 453 7.83 -17.67 -1.54
C LEU A 453 7.23 -17.17 -0.21
N ALA A 454 6.18 -16.34 -0.27
CA ALA A 454 5.44 -15.92 0.93
C ALA A 454 4.92 -17.12 1.72
N GLY A 455 4.36 -18.11 1.03
CA GLY A 455 3.88 -19.37 1.62
C GLY A 455 4.99 -20.16 2.31
N LEU A 456 6.13 -20.29 1.66
CA LEU A 456 7.31 -20.96 2.24
C LEU A 456 7.80 -20.26 3.52
N PHE A 457 7.92 -18.93 3.52
CA PHE A 457 8.28 -18.19 4.73
C PHE A 457 7.21 -18.29 5.81
N SER A 458 5.93 -18.28 5.44
CA SER A 458 4.84 -18.46 6.40
C SER A 458 4.87 -19.85 7.05
N LEU A 459 5.14 -20.90 6.29
CA LEU A 459 5.32 -22.26 6.81
C LEU A 459 6.57 -22.40 7.69
N ALA A 460 7.66 -21.70 7.34
CA ALA A 460 8.93 -21.75 8.03
C ALA A 460 9.00 -20.90 9.31
N ARG A 461 7.91 -20.26 9.78
CA ARG A 461 7.90 -19.37 10.96
C ARG A 461 8.40 -20.03 12.25
N GLY A 462 8.18 -21.33 12.42
CA GLY A 462 8.50 -22.03 13.65
C GLY A 462 7.34 -22.05 14.65
N LYS A 463 7.64 -22.38 15.92
CA LYS A 463 6.64 -22.37 17.00
C LYS A 463 6.40 -20.93 17.46
N GLU A 464 5.16 -20.49 17.47
CA GLU A 464 4.73 -19.19 17.97
C GLU A 464 4.62 -19.25 19.49
N GLN A 465 5.05 -18.19 20.19
CA GLN A 465 4.74 -18.03 21.61
C GLN A 465 3.24 -17.72 21.69
N ARG A 466 2.49 -18.60 22.35
CA ARG A 466 1.09 -18.38 22.68
C ARG A 466 1.05 -17.89 24.12
N ASN A 467 0.54 -16.69 24.34
CA ASN A 467 0.17 -16.20 25.66
C ASN A 467 -1.14 -16.84 26.08
#